data_9c497834da11eaa3812269a2ffb5bddd
#
_entry.id   9c497834da11eaa3812269a2ffb5bddd
#
_cell.length_a   1.000
_cell.length_b   1.000
_cell.length_c   1.000
_cell.angle_alpha   90.00
_cell.angle_beta   90.00
_cell.angle_gamma   90.00
#
_symmetry.space_group_name_H-M   'P 1'
#
loop_
_entity.id
_entity.type
_entity.pdbx_description
1 polymer ?
#
loop_
_entity_poly.entity_id
_entity_poly.type
_entity_poly.pdbx_seq_one_letter_code
_entity_poly.pdbx_strand_id
1 'polypeptide(L)'
;VIIGLCGLIGSGKGTAAEHLMKQHDYVGVSFAETLKDAAACIFGWDRDMLEGDTKQSRDEREIKDEWWSKRLGFDVSPRYMLQFMGTEVMRNHLHNEIWALATEKRILDHLSLGISDFVISDVRFPNEIEMIRRLGGKIWHVQRGPLPDWFGKNPEHIHTSETAWNREPVDAIVYNNGTIEQMFGTIDVILDSYRNR
;
A
#
# COMPACT_ATOMS: atom_id res chain seq x y z
N VAL A 1 -13.32 6.48 -10.19
CA VAL A 1 -13.13 6.81 -8.76
C VAL A 1 -11.81 6.25 -8.26
N ILE A 2 -11.02 7.04 -7.51
CA ILE A 2 -9.76 6.59 -6.89
C ILE A 2 -10.06 6.26 -5.42
N ILE A 3 -9.70 5.04 -4.98
CA ILE A 3 -9.92 4.58 -3.60
C ILE A 3 -8.59 4.18 -2.98
N GLY A 4 -8.20 4.87 -1.89
CA GLY A 4 -7.06 4.49 -1.07
C GLY A 4 -7.50 3.68 0.14
N LEU A 5 -6.89 2.51 0.35
CA LEU A 5 -7.17 1.64 1.50
C LEU A 5 -6.08 1.77 2.55
N CYS A 6 -6.45 2.24 3.75
CA CYS A 6 -5.60 2.25 4.93
C CYS A 6 -6.10 1.25 5.97
N GLY A 7 -5.27 0.94 6.96
CA GLY A 7 -5.61 0.00 8.04
C GLY A 7 -4.42 -0.83 8.49
N LEU A 8 -4.55 -1.49 9.61
CA LEU A 8 -3.48 -2.29 10.22
C LEU A 8 -3.11 -3.51 9.35
N ILE A 9 -1.93 -4.06 9.61
CA ILE A 9 -1.50 -5.31 8.97
C ILE A 9 -2.53 -6.42 9.28
N GLY A 10 -2.87 -7.22 8.27
CA GLY A 10 -3.87 -8.30 8.42
C GLY A 10 -5.33 -7.84 8.46
N SER A 11 -5.64 -6.54 8.30
CA SER A 11 -7.03 -6.06 8.32
C SER A 11 -7.89 -6.49 7.12
N GLY A 12 -7.26 -6.92 6.00
CA GLY A 12 -7.97 -7.36 4.79
C GLY A 12 -7.94 -6.36 3.62
N LYS A 13 -7.04 -5.37 3.66
CA LYS A 13 -6.88 -4.39 2.55
C LYS A 13 -6.67 -5.05 1.18
N GLY A 14 -5.79 -6.05 1.13
CA GLY A 14 -5.53 -6.79 -0.12
C GLY A 14 -6.79 -7.48 -0.65
N THR A 15 -7.54 -8.16 0.22
CA THR A 15 -8.80 -8.81 -0.15
C THR A 15 -9.86 -7.81 -0.63
N ALA A 16 -9.93 -6.64 0.02
CA ALA A 16 -10.82 -5.56 -0.40
C ALA A 16 -10.41 -4.99 -1.77
N ALA A 17 -9.11 -4.79 -2.00
CA ALA A 17 -8.58 -4.36 -3.29
C ALA A 17 -8.86 -5.38 -4.40
N GLU A 18 -8.63 -6.67 -4.12
CA GLU A 18 -8.96 -7.74 -5.08
C GLU A 18 -10.43 -7.76 -5.46
N HIS A 19 -11.34 -7.55 -4.51
CA HIS A 19 -12.77 -7.47 -4.79
C HIS A 19 -13.08 -6.31 -5.75
N LEU A 20 -12.54 -5.11 -5.48
CA LEU A 20 -12.70 -3.96 -6.35
C LEU A 20 -12.14 -4.21 -7.76
N MET A 21 -10.98 -4.84 -7.87
CA MET A 21 -10.37 -5.18 -9.15
C MET A 21 -11.17 -6.22 -9.94
N LYS A 22 -11.64 -7.28 -9.26
CA LYS A 22 -12.27 -8.42 -9.94
C LYS A 22 -13.76 -8.21 -10.24
N GLN A 23 -14.47 -7.43 -9.43
CA GLN A 23 -15.93 -7.25 -9.54
C GLN A 23 -16.34 -5.87 -10.05
N HIS A 24 -15.46 -4.88 -9.97
CA HIS A 24 -15.76 -3.50 -10.32
C HIS A 24 -14.75 -2.88 -11.29
N ASP A 25 -13.88 -3.70 -11.91
CA ASP A 25 -12.92 -3.30 -12.95
C ASP A 25 -11.94 -2.20 -12.53
N TYR A 26 -11.61 -2.12 -11.22
CA TYR A 26 -10.60 -1.19 -10.72
C TYR A 26 -9.20 -1.63 -11.15
N VAL A 27 -8.35 -0.67 -11.47
CA VAL A 27 -6.92 -0.91 -11.66
C VAL A 27 -6.21 -0.80 -10.31
N GLY A 28 -5.51 -1.86 -9.92
CA GLY A 28 -4.68 -1.86 -8.71
C GLY A 28 -3.41 -1.05 -8.92
N VAL A 29 -3.09 -0.18 -7.98
CA VAL A 29 -1.85 0.62 -7.94
C VAL A 29 -1.27 0.55 -6.53
N SER A 30 0.05 0.63 -6.40
CA SER A 30 0.75 0.58 -5.10
C SER A 30 1.86 1.63 -5.05
N PHE A 31 2.01 2.30 -3.90
CA PHE A 31 3.13 3.22 -3.67
C PHE A 31 4.49 2.51 -3.69
N ALA A 32 4.50 1.25 -3.27
CA ALA A 32 5.71 0.43 -3.25
C ALA A 32 6.06 -0.19 -4.62
N GLU A 33 5.19 -0.11 -5.61
CA GLU A 33 5.38 -0.78 -6.90
C GLU A 33 6.65 -0.31 -7.61
N THR A 34 6.80 1.00 -7.81
CA THR A 34 7.97 1.60 -8.45
C THR A 34 9.27 1.28 -7.69
N LEU A 35 9.23 1.25 -6.36
CA LEU A 35 10.37 0.83 -5.55
C LEU A 35 10.76 -0.63 -5.80
N LYS A 36 9.78 -1.52 -5.85
CA LYS A 36 10.02 -2.95 -6.13
C LYS A 36 10.54 -3.18 -7.54
N ASP A 37 10.01 -2.44 -8.53
CA ASP A 37 10.49 -2.48 -9.91
C ASP A 37 11.96 -2.03 -9.99
N ALA A 38 12.31 -0.93 -9.32
CA ALA A 38 13.68 -0.44 -9.24
C ALA A 38 14.61 -1.44 -8.55
N ALA A 39 14.19 -2.02 -7.43
CA ALA A 39 14.98 -3.01 -6.71
C ALA A 39 15.19 -4.28 -7.53
N ALA A 40 14.16 -4.80 -8.20
CA ALA A 40 14.27 -5.92 -9.11
C ALA A 40 15.29 -5.67 -10.22
N CYS A 41 15.22 -4.48 -10.83
CA CYS A 41 16.14 -4.08 -11.90
C CYS A 41 17.60 -3.95 -11.42
N ILE A 42 17.81 -3.29 -10.25
CA ILE A 42 19.15 -3.02 -9.71
C ILE A 42 19.84 -4.29 -9.21
N PHE A 43 19.10 -5.11 -8.44
CA PHE A 43 19.67 -6.26 -7.76
C PHE A 43 19.52 -7.57 -8.54
N GLY A 44 18.73 -7.58 -9.61
CA GLY A 44 18.44 -8.80 -10.38
C GLY A 44 17.52 -9.79 -9.63
N TRP A 45 16.76 -9.31 -8.65
CA TRP A 45 15.84 -10.15 -7.89
C TRP A 45 14.52 -10.36 -8.64
N ASP A 46 13.90 -11.51 -8.37
CA ASP A 46 12.59 -11.82 -8.90
C ASP A 46 11.55 -10.81 -8.41
N ARG A 47 10.79 -10.23 -9.35
CA ARG A 47 9.83 -9.17 -9.07
C ARG A 47 8.63 -9.67 -8.26
N ASP A 48 8.15 -10.90 -8.53
CA ASP A 48 7.02 -11.50 -7.83
C ASP A 48 7.41 -11.86 -6.40
N MET A 49 8.64 -12.32 -6.19
CA MET A 49 9.20 -12.52 -4.84
C MET A 49 9.17 -11.20 -4.06
N LEU A 50 9.50 -10.05 -4.69
CA LEU A 50 9.47 -8.74 -4.03
C LEU A 50 8.05 -8.28 -3.65
N GLU A 51 6.98 -8.81 -4.24
CA GLU A 51 5.61 -8.50 -3.81
C GLU A 51 5.35 -8.95 -2.37
N GLY A 52 5.76 -10.16 -1.99
CA GLY A 52 5.55 -10.69 -0.66
C GLY A 52 4.09 -11.04 -0.35
N ASP A 53 3.33 -11.40 -1.37
CA ASP A 53 1.92 -11.75 -1.24
C ASP A 53 1.72 -13.11 -0.59
N THR A 54 2.62 -14.06 -0.89
CA THR A 54 2.61 -15.40 -0.31
C THR A 54 3.50 -15.47 0.94
N LYS A 55 3.30 -16.51 1.76
CA LYS A 55 4.21 -16.78 2.87
C LYS A 55 5.62 -17.04 2.37
N GLN A 56 5.74 -17.84 1.30
CA GLN A 56 7.03 -18.17 0.68
C GLN A 56 7.78 -16.90 0.27
N SER A 57 7.16 -16.04 -0.52
CA SER A 57 7.81 -14.80 -0.98
C SER A 57 8.17 -13.86 0.18
N ARG A 58 7.39 -13.85 1.27
CA ARG A 58 7.76 -13.10 2.49
C ARG A 58 8.98 -13.68 3.18
N ASP A 59 9.07 -15.01 3.28
CA ASP A 59 10.23 -15.69 3.89
C ASP A 59 11.48 -15.49 3.02
N GLU A 60 11.35 -15.61 1.70
CA GLU A 60 12.45 -15.40 0.73
C GLU A 60 13.02 -13.98 0.80
N ARG A 61 12.22 -12.96 1.01
CA ARG A 61 12.70 -11.57 1.16
C ARG A 61 13.60 -11.35 2.38
N GLU A 62 13.49 -12.17 3.40
CA GLU A 62 14.34 -12.09 4.59
C GLU A 62 15.69 -12.79 4.41
N ILE A 63 15.82 -13.65 3.37
CA ILE A 63 17.04 -14.40 3.13
C ILE A 63 18.16 -13.45 2.69
N LYS A 64 19.31 -13.60 3.32
CA LYS A 64 20.53 -12.85 2.97
C LYS A 64 20.99 -13.22 1.56
N ASP A 65 21.22 -12.23 0.73
CA ASP A 65 21.88 -12.37 -0.56
C ASP A 65 23.40 -12.34 -0.36
N GLU A 66 24.04 -13.51 -0.46
CA GLU A 66 25.48 -13.67 -0.21
C GLU A 66 26.35 -12.94 -1.24
N TRP A 67 25.90 -12.85 -2.50
CA TRP A 67 26.65 -12.19 -3.55
C TRP A 67 26.72 -10.67 -3.30
N TRP A 68 25.57 -10.04 -3.07
CA TRP A 68 25.48 -8.63 -2.80
C TRP A 68 26.12 -8.25 -1.46
N SER A 69 25.89 -9.05 -0.41
CA SER A 69 26.46 -8.82 0.93
C SER A 69 27.98 -8.79 0.90
N LYS A 70 28.59 -9.72 0.19
CA LYS A 70 30.06 -9.79 0.07
C LYS A 70 30.63 -8.55 -0.65
N ARG A 71 29.92 -8.01 -1.63
CA ARG A 71 30.41 -6.89 -2.44
C ARG A 71 30.17 -5.53 -1.80
N LEU A 72 29.06 -5.38 -1.12
CA LEU A 72 28.71 -4.13 -0.45
C LEU A 72 29.31 -4.00 0.94
N GLY A 73 29.78 -5.12 1.54
CA GLY A 73 30.46 -5.13 2.84
C GLY A 73 29.50 -5.07 4.05
N PHE A 74 28.21 -5.33 3.85
CA PHE A 74 27.21 -5.45 4.89
C PHE A 74 26.14 -6.47 4.50
N ASP A 75 25.34 -6.93 5.47
CA ASP A 75 24.29 -7.92 5.20
C ASP A 75 23.16 -7.32 4.37
N VAL A 76 22.94 -7.92 3.18
CA VAL A 76 21.91 -7.52 2.22
C VAL A 76 20.85 -8.60 2.16
N SER A 77 19.60 -8.22 2.41
CA SER A 77 18.42 -9.01 2.03
C SER A 77 17.47 -8.14 1.21
N PRO A 78 16.59 -8.74 0.38
CA PRO A 78 15.60 -7.97 -0.36
C PRO A 78 14.75 -7.07 0.54
N ARG A 79 14.32 -7.58 1.70
CA ARG A 79 13.55 -6.82 2.69
C ARG A 79 14.30 -5.61 3.20
N TYR A 80 15.56 -5.80 3.60
CA TYR A 80 16.40 -4.71 4.07
C TYR A 80 16.58 -3.63 3.01
N MET A 81 16.89 -4.03 1.77
CA MET A 81 17.12 -3.08 0.69
C MET A 81 15.86 -2.31 0.27
N LEU A 82 14.70 -2.97 0.27
CA LEU A 82 13.42 -2.26 0.05
C LEU A 82 13.17 -1.18 1.11
N GLN A 83 13.46 -1.47 2.39
CA GLN A 83 13.33 -0.48 3.47
C GLN A 83 14.37 0.64 3.33
N PHE A 84 15.62 0.29 3.12
CA PHE A 84 16.73 1.24 2.98
C PHE A 84 16.54 2.16 1.77
N MET A 85 16.31 1.59 0.59
CA MET A 85 16.06 2.38 -0.61
C MET A 85 14.78 3.22 -0.49
N GLY A 86 13.73 2.61 0.03
CA GLY A 86 12.43 3.27 0.15
C GLY A 86 12.43 4.46 1.08
N THR A 87 13.13 4.37 2.19
CA THR A 87 13.16 5.40 3.23
C THR A 87 14.45 6.21 3.19
N GLU A 88 15.59 5.56 3.48
CA GLU A 88 16.84 6.29 3.71
C GLU A 88 17.34 6.97 2.44
N VAL A 89 17.33 6.26 1.29
CA VAL A 89 17.85 6.81 0.04
C VAL A 89 16.84 7.75 -0.61
N MET A 90 15.64 7.25 -0.86
CA MET A 90 14.71 7.99 -1.72
C MET A 90 13.90 9.05 -0.95
N ARG A 91 13.29 8.70 0.20
CA ARG A 91 12.51 9.69 0.96
C ARG A 91 13.40 10.72 1.65
N ASN A 92 14.48 10.28 2.30
CA ASN A 92 15.30 11.18 3.12
C ASN A 92 16.30 12.00 2.30
N HIS A 93 16.87 11.44 1.21
CA HIS A 93 17.92 12.12 0.45
C HIS A 93 17.46 12.67 -0.91
N LEU A 94 16.43 12.10 -1.55
CA LEU A 94 15.92 12.65 -2.79
C LEU A 94 14.71 13.55 -2.55
N HIS A 95 13.57 12.98 -2.15
CA HIS A 95 12.34 13.73 -1.88
C HIS A 95 11.37 12.91 -1.03
N ASN A 96 10.82 13.51 0.05
CA ASN A 96 9.92 12.81 0.95
C ASN A 96 8.65 12.25 0.26
N GLU A 97 8.17 12.93 -0.77
CA GLU A 97 6.97 12.55 -1.52
C GLU A 97 7.26 11.69 -2.76
N ILE A 98 8.49 11.21 -2.95
CA ILE A 98 8.89 10.55 -4.21
C ILE A 98 7.94 9.43 -4.63
N TRP A 99 7.48 8.60 -3.69
CA TRP A 99 6.57 7.49 -3.99
C TRP A 99 5.16 7.97 -4.28
N ALA A 100 4.68 8.99 -3.58
CA ALA A 100 3.39 9.62 -3.87
C ALA A 100 3.41 10.25 -5.27
N LEU A 101 4.46 10.98 -5.62
CA LEU A 101 4.61 11.60 -6.94
C LEU A 101 4.74 10.57 -8.07
N ALA A 102 5.48 9.48 -7.85
CA ALA A 102 5.59 8.40 -8.83
C ALA A 102 4.23 7.73 -9.10
N THR A 103 3.47 7.47 -8.02
CA THR A 103 2.13 6.89 -8.11
C THR A 103 1.14 7.87 -8.76
N GLU A 104 1.18 9.16 -8.39
CA GLU A 104 0.37 10.20 -9.01
C GLU A 104 0.61 10.27 -10.52
N LYS A 105 1.87 10.30 -10.94
CA LYS A 105 2.24 10.32 -12.37
C LYS A 105 1.66 9.11 -13.09
N ARG A 106 1.77 7.92 -12.52
CA ARG A 106 1.22 6.68 -13.10
C ARG A 106 -0.30 6.73 -13.24
N ILE A 107 -1.00 7.21 -12.20
CA ILE A 107 -2.47 7.38 -12.27
C ILE A 107 -2.83 8.38 -13.37
N LEU A 108 -2.14 9.52 -13.47
CA LEU A 108 -2.38 10.52 -14.51
C LEU A 108 -2.16 9.96 -15.92
N ASP A 109 -1.14 9.13 -16.11
CA ASP A 109 -0.89 8.46 -17.38
C ASP A 109 -2.05 7.51 -17.75
N HIS A 110 -2.54 6.72 -16.81
CA HIS A 110 -3.71 5.86 -17.02
C HIS A 110 -4.99 6.65 -17.28
N LEU A 111 -5.21 7.75 -16.55
CA LEU A 111 -6.35 8.65 -16.81
C LEU A 111 -6.33 9.20 -18.24
N SER A 112 -5.15 9.53 -18.77
CA SER A 112 -5.00 9.99 -20.16
C SER A 112 -5.37 8.93 -21.21
N LEU A 113 -5.35 7.65 -20.81
CA LEU A 113 -5.76 6.49 -21.62
C LEU A 113 -7.24 6.11 -21.41
N GLY A 114 -7.99 6.90 -20.62
CA GLY A 114 -9.41 6.67 -20.35
C GLY A 114 -9.71 5.71 -19.18
N ILE A 115 -8.70 5.27 -18.45
CA ILE A 115 -8.87 4.46 -17.22
C ILE A 115 -9.16 5.41 -16.06
N SER A 116 -10.29 5.21 -15.36
CA SER A 116 -10.77 6.17 -14.34
C SER A 116 -10.87 5.62 -12.92
N ASP A 117 -10.81 4.30 -12.76
CA ASP A 117 -11.10 3.64 -11.49
C ASP A 117 -9.85 2.93 -10.95
N PHE A 118 -9.35 3.40 -9.79
CA PHE A 118 -8.11 2.91 -9.19
C PHE A 118 -8.30 2.53 -7.74
N VAL A 119 -7.64 1.46 -7.31
CA VAL A 119 -7.52 1.08 -5.91
C VAL A 119 -6.06 1.02 -5.49
N ILE A 120 -5.74 1.71 -4.39
CA ILE A 120 -4.40 1.77 -3.79
C ILE A 120 -4.47 1.08 -2.44
N SER A 121 -3.85 -0.10 -2.30
CA SER A 121 -4.01 -0.97 -1.13
C SER A 121 -2.99 -0.78 -0.02
N ASP A 122 -1.99 0.08 -0.21
CA ASP A 122 -0.85 0.25 0.69
C ASP A 122 -0.69 1.67 1.23
N VAL A 123 -1.80 2.39 1.40
CA VAL A 123 -1.82 3.75 1.99
C VAL A 123 -1.35 3.70 3.43
N ARG A 124 -0.29 4.45 3.77
CA ARG A 124 0.36 4.45 5.08
C ARG A 124 0.68 5.82 5.64
N PHE A 125 0.91 6.83 4.81
CA PHE A 125 1.40 8.14 5.22
C PHE A 125 0.44 9.28 4.85
N PRO A 126 0.44 10.39 5.62
CA PRO A 126 -0.43 11.54 5.34
C PRO A 126 -0.23 12.13 3.93
N ASN A 127 1.00 12.20 3.43
CA ASN A 127 1.29 12.72 2.09
C ASN A 127 0.71 11.83 0.97
N GLU A 128 0.60 10.51 1.21
CA GLU A 128 -0.07 9.57 0.30
C GLU A 128 -1.59 9.82 0.28
N ILE A 129 -2.18 10.03 1.46
CA ILE A 129 -3.58 10.41 1.60
C ILE A 129 -3.87 11.75 0.91
N GLU A 130 -3.00 12.74 1.12
CA GLU A 130 -3.13 14.05 0.49
C GLU A 130 -3.07 13.96 -1.04
N MET A 131 -2.17 13.15 -1.59
CA MET A 131 -2.09 12.91 -3.03
C MET A 131 -3.39 12.31 -3.56
N ILE A 132 -3.94 11.28 -2.91
CA ILE A 132 -5.20 10.65 -3.31
C ILE A 132 -6.35 11.67 -3.30
N ARG A 133 -6.44 12.51 -2.26
CA ARG A 133 -7.46 13.56 -2.15
C ARG A 133 -7.31 14.64 -3.22
N ARG A 134 -6.08 15.03 -3.53
CA ARG A 134 -5.78 16.00 -4.60
C ARG A 134 -6.27 15.53 -5.97
N LEU A 135 -6.27 14.21 -6.20
CA LEU A 135 -6.84 13.57 -7.38
C LEU A 135 -8.36 13.33 -7.29
N GLY A 136 -9.04 13.84 -6.26
CA GLY A 136 -10.48 13.65 -6.04
C GLY A 136 -10.86 12.27 -5.48
N GLY A 137 -9.87 11.50 -5.01
CA GLY A 137 -10.07 10.16 -4.48
C GLY A 137 -10.63 10.13 -3.06
N LYS A 138 -10.95 8.93 -2.60
CA LYS A 138 -11.54 8.61 -1.29
C LYS A 138 -10.62 7.72 -0.49
N ILE A 139 -10.64 7.88 0.83
CA ILE A 139 -9.85 7.07 1.77
C ILE A 139 -10.79 6.16 2.56
N TRP A 140 -10.56 4.85 2.47
CA TRP A 140 -11.31 3.86 3.22
C TRP A 140 -10.42 3.17 4.25
N HIS A 141 -10.90 3.11 5.48
CA HIS A 141 -10.25 2.34 6.54
C HIS A 141 -10.81 0.92 6.57
N VAL A 142 -9.96 -0.07 6.28
CA VAL A 142 -10.32 -1.48 6.44
C VAL A 142 -9.95 -1.92 7.85
N GLN A 143 -10.96 -2.25 8.67
CA GLN A 143 -10.80 -2.60 10.07
C GLN A 143 -11.24 -4.04 10.35
N ARG A 144 -10.37 -4.79 11.02
CA ARG A 144 -10.65 -6.15 11.49
C ARG A 144 -10.50 -6.23 13.01
N GLY A 145 -11.57 -6.64 13.68
CA GLY A 145 -11.61 -6.70 15.13
C GLY A 145 -11.55 -5.34 15.82
N PRO A 146 -11.41 -5.33 17.16
CA PRO A 146 -11.20 -4.12 17.92
C PRO A 146 -9.84 -3.51 17.59
N LEU A 147 -9.77 -2.19 17.61
CA LEU A 147 -8.48 -1.50 17.50
C LEU A 147 -7.63 -1.81 18.75
N PRO A 148 -6.33 -2.10 18.61
CA PRO A 148 -5.49 -2.40 19.75
C PRO A 148 -5.34 -1.17 20.67
N ASP A 149 -5.07 -1.40 21.98
CA ASP A 149 -4.97 -0.35 23.00
C ASP A 149 -3.92 0.71 22.71
N TRP A 150 -2.92 0.39 21.92
CA TRP A 150 -1.86 1.32 21.50
C TRP A 150 -2.26 2.19 20.30
N PHE A 151 -3.37 1.88 19.62
CA PHE A 151 -3.81 2.62 18.44
C PHE A 151 -4.06 4.10 18.79
N GLY A 152 -3.54 4.99 17.98
CA GLY A 152 -3.61 6.44 18.24
C GLY A 152 -2.60 6.98 19.25
N LYS A 153 -1.86 6.11 19.95
CA LYS A 153 -0.84 6.50 20.95
C LYS A 153 0.59 6.55 20.38
N ASN A 154 0.79 5.98 19.17
CA ASN A 154 2.08 5.90 18.46
C ASN A 154 3.25 5.44 19.37
N PRO A 155 3.19 4.25 19.96
CA PRO A 155 4.26 3.78 20.83
C PRO A 155 5.55 3.55 20.03
N GLU A 156 6.70 3.82 20.65
CA GLU A 156 8.04 3.78 20.01
C GLU A 156 8.38 2.44 19.33
N HIS A 157 7.80 1.34 19.80
CA HIS A 157 8.04 0.00 19.23
C HIS A 157 7.20 -0.31 17.98
N ILE A 158 6.25 0.56 17.62
CA ILE A 158 5.42 0.39 16.41
C ILE A 158 5.97 1.30 15.31
N HIS A 159 6.30 0.69 14.17
CA HIS A 159 6.83 1.45 13.04
C HIS A 159 5.82 2.51 12.57
N THR A 160 6.31 3.71 12.29
CA THR A 160 5.48 4.86 11.89
C THR A 160 4.53 4.56 10.73
N SER A 161 4.93 3.70 9.78
CA SER A 161 4.07 3.31 8.65
C SER A 161 2.79 2.54 9.04
N GLU A 162 2.72 2.00 10.27
CA GLU A 162 1.51 1.31 10.75
C GLU A 162 0.50 2.27 11.39
N THR A 163 0.93 3.48 11.77
CA THR A 163 0.13 4.42 12.56
C THR A 163 0.00 5.81 11.96
N ALA A 164 0.84 6.21 11.01
CA ALA A 164 0.86 7.58 10.49
C ALA A 164 -0.47 8.03 9.87
N TRP A 165 -1.24 7.11 9.28
CA TRP A 165 -2.55 7.37 8.69
C TRP A 165 -3.68 7.54 9.71
N ASN A 166 -3.52 7.09 10.97
CA ASN A 166 -4.59 6.95 11.96
C ASN A 166 -5.20 8.27 12.43
N ARG A 167 -4.54 9.39 12.18
CA ARG A 167 -5.02 10.75 12.51
C ARG A 167 -5.74 11.43 11.36
N GLU A 168 -5.69 10.82 10.18
CA GLU A 168 -6.33 11.38 9.00
C GLU A 168 -7.81 10.99 8.96
N PRO A 169 -8.70 11.91 8.59
CA PRO A 169 -10.10 11.59 8.40
C PRO A 169 -10.25 10.58 7.25
N VAL A 170 -11.20 9.67 7.37
CA VAL A 170 -11.52 8.68 6.33
C VAL A 170 -12.93 8.89 5.80
N ASP A 171 -13.16 8.58 4.54
CA ASP A 171 -14.46 8.74 3.88
C ASP A 171 -15.41 7.58 4.19
N ALA A 172 -14.87 6.39 4.49
CA ALA A 172 -15.64 5.22 4.88
C ALA A 172 -14.82 4.24 5.74
N ILE A 173 -15.52 3.39 6.50
CA ILE A 173 -14.94 2.26 7.23
C ILE A 173 -15.51 0.97 6.68
N VAL A 174 -14.64 0.07 6.24
CA VAL A 174 -14.98 -1.29 5.81
C VAL A 174 -14.68 -2.25 6.96
N TYR A 175 -15.72 -2.75 7.62
CA TYR A 175 -15.56 -3.71 8.71
C TYR A 175 -15.37 -5.13 8.16
N ASN A 176 -14.27 -5.78 8.56
CA ASN A 176 -13.93 -7.16 8.24
C ASN A 176 -14.02 -8.05 9.49
N ASN A 177 -15.18 -8.03 10.16
CA ASN A 177 -15.42 -8.76 11.41
C ASN A 177 -16.24 -10.04 11.22
N GLY A 178 -16.75 -10.26 10.03
CA GLY A 178 -17.61 -11.38 9.66
C GLY A 178 -17.02 -12.24 8.55
N THR A 179 -17.88 -12.71 7.65
CA THR A 179 -17.44 -13.46 6.48
C THR A 179 -16.91 -12.53 5.38
N ILE A 180 -16.20 -13.10 4.43
CA ILE A 180 -15.67 -12.35 3.26
C ILE A 180 -16.83 -11.74 2.46
N GLU A 181 -17.94 -12.47 2.29
CA GLU A 181 -19.12 -12.02 1.57
C GLU A 181 -19.76 -10.79 2.25
N GLN A 182 -19.78 -10.76 3.59
CA GLN A 182 -20.28 -9.60 4.34
C GLN A 182 -19.38 -8.37 4.14
N MET A 183 -18.06 -8.56 4.10
CA MET A 183 -17.14 -7.48 3.79
C MET A 183 -17.34 -6.97 2.36
N PHE A 184 -17.49 -7.85 1.39
CA PHE A 184 -17.76 -7.50 0.00
C PHE A 184 -19.07 -6.73 -0.15
N GLY A 185 -20.15 -7.21 0.48
CA GLY A 185 -21.43 -6.47 0.50
C GLY A 185 -21.32 -5.07 1.10
N THR A 186 -20.48 -4.88 2.11
CA THR A 186 -20.19 -3.54 2.68
C THR A 186 -19.47 -2.65 1.65
N ILE A 187 -18.48 -3.20 0.95
CA ILE A 187 -17.74 -2.49 -0.11
C ILE A 187 -18.69 -2.04 -1.21
N ASP A 188 -19.54 -2.95 -1.69
CA ASP A 188 -20.49 -2.67 -2.78
C ASP A 188 -21.47 -1.55 -2.38
N VAL A 189 -22.02 -1.57 -1.17
CA VAL A 189 -22.92 -0.52 -0.66
C VAL A 189 -22.20 0.85 -0.60
N ILE A 190 -20.97 0.89 -0.11
CA ILE A 190 -20.20 2.13 -0.06
C ILE A 190 -19.94 2.65 -1.48
N LEU A 191 -19.55 1.78 -2.40
CA LEU A 191 -19.24 2.13 -3.78
C LEU A 191 -20.46 2.69 -4.51
N ASP A 192 -21.62 2.05 -4.35
CA ASP A 192 -22.89 2.51 -4.94
C ASP A 192 -23.28 3.90 -4.44
N SER A 193 -22.96 4.23 -3.19
CA SER A 193 -23.23 5.57 -2.63
C SER A 193 -22.43 6.68 -3.34
N TYR A 194 -21.34 6.36 -4.00
CA TYR A 194 -20.53 7.32 -4.78
C TYR A 194 -20.98 7.42 -6.25
N ARG A 195 -21.52 6.33 -6.80
CA ARG A 195 -21.99 6.30 -8.19
C ARG A 195 -23.34 6.99 -8.38
N ASN A 196 -24.11 7.09 -7.30
CA ASN A 196 -25.47 7.68 -7.31
C ASN A 196 -25.49 9.18 -6.93
N ARG A 197 -24.34 9.82 -6.86
CA ARG A 197 -24.18 11.27 -6.62
C ARG A 197 -23.67 11.97 -7.87
#